data_2d37053e1f08d112d646d8a10f4cafcd
#
_entry.id   2d37053e1f08d112d646d8a10f4cafcd
#
_cell.length_a   1.000
_cell.length_b   1.000
_cell.length_c   1.000
_cell.angle_alpha   90.00
_cell.angle_beta   90.00
_cell.angle_gamma   90.00
#
_symmetry.space_group_name_H-M   'P 1'
#
loop_
_entity.id
_entity.type
_entity.pdbx_description
1 polymer ?
#
loop_
_entity_poly.entity_id
_entity_poly.type
_entity_poly.pdbx_seq_one_letter_code
_entity_poly.pdbx_strand_id
1 'polypeptide(L)'
;MKQGICTAVGIFGGAAAWAFGGWDTALAALLICMGVDYASGSIVALVFHKSTKTETGAYNSAYGLKGLFKKFLMLLFGMVAVQMDQLLGTAYVRDAVCIGFCANEVLSIIENLGLAGIPMPEAVVKALEQLQKK
;
A
#
# COMPACT_ATOMS: atom_id res chain seq x y z
N MET A 1 -25.06 -18.49 9.07
CA MET A 1 -23.71 -17.94 9.32
C MET A 1 -23.01 -17.47 8.06
N LYS A 2 -22.89 -18.28 7.01
CA LYS A 2 -22.23 -17.87 5.77
C LYS A 2 -22.92 -16.66 5.10
N GLN A 3 -24.24 -16.64 5.04
CA GLN A 3 -25.00 -15.52 4.45
C GLN A 3 -24.81 -14.21 5.22
N GLY A 4 -24.80 -14.27 6.56
CA GLY A 4 -24.56 -13.09 7.38
C GLY A 4 -23.17 -12.49 7.17
N ILE A 5 -22.14 -13.34 7.07
CA ILE A 5 -20.77 -12.92 6.82
C ILE A 5 -20.65 -12.29 5.42
N CYS A 6 -21.23 -12.93 4.39
CA CYS A 6 -21.22 -12.40 3.03
C CYS A 6 -21.94 -11.06 2.95
N THR A 7 -23.07 -10.90 3.65
CA THR A 7 -23.82 -9.64 3.69
C THR A 7 -22.98 -8.55 4.36
N ALA A 8 -22.35 -8.85 5.51
CA ALA A 8 -21.49 -7.91 6.21
C ALA A 8 -20.31 -7.48 5.35
N VAL A 9 -19.63 -8.42 4.72
CA VAL A 9 -18.50 -8.12 3.81
C VAL A 9 -18.96 -7.27 2.63
N GLY A 10 -20.13 -7.56 2.07
CA GLY A 10 -20.70 -6.77 0.97
C GLY A 10 -21.02 -5.34 1.38
N ILE A 11 -21.61 -5.14 2.56
CA ILE A 11 -21.94 -3.80 3.08
C ILE A 11 -20.65 -3.01 3.36
N PHE A 12 -19.68 -3.59 4.07
CA PHE A 12 -18.41 -2.93 4.36
C PHE A 12 -17.61 -2.65 3.08
N GLY A 13 -17.56 -3.60 2.16
CA GLY A 13 -16.87 -3.44 0.88
C GLY A 13 -17.51 -2.34 0.04
N GLY A 14 -18.83 -2.32 -0.03
CA GLY A 14 -19.59 -1.29 -0.75
C GLY A 14 -19.40 0.11 -0.15
N ALA A 15 -19.48 0.22 1.18
CA ALA A 15 -19.27 1.49 1.87
C ALA A 15 -17.84 2.00 1.69
N ALA A 16 -16.84 1.11 1.79
CA ALA A 16 -15.44 1.46 1.56
C ALA A 16 -15.21 1.90 0.11
N ALA A 17 -15.73 1.15 -0.87
CA ALA A 17 -15.61 1.52 -2.28
C ALA A 17 -16.25 2.89 -2.55
N TRP A 18 -17.43 3.14 -1.97
CA TRP A 18 -18.10 4.43 -2.10
C TRP A 18 -17.24 5.58 -1.52
N ALA A 19 -16.64 5.37 -0.33
CA ALA A 19 -15.80 6.37 0.33
C ALA A 19 -14.54 6.70 -0.50
N PHE A 20 -14.05 5.74 -1.31
CA PHE A 20 -12.94 5.96 -2.22
C PHE A 20 -13.36 6.47 -3.61
N GLY A 21 -14.61 6.85 -3.80
CA GLY A 21 -15.12 7.33 -5.07
C GLY A 21 -15.40 6.22 -6.08
N GLY A 22 -15.54 5.00 -5.62
CA GLY A 22 -15.79 3.81 -6.41
C GLY A 22 -14.57 2.90 -6.51
N TRP A 23 -14.82 1.66 -6.89
CA TRP A 23 -13.77 0.67 -7.11
C TRP A 23 -13.24 0.82 -8.53
N ASP A 24 -11.95 1.05 -8.66
CA ASP A 24 -11.28 1.16 -9.96
C ASP A 24 -9.87 0.57 -9.94
N THR A 25 -9.17 0.65 -11.07
CA THR A 25 -7.82 0.13 -11.24
C THR A 25 -6.83 0.79 -10.29
N ALA A 26 -6.93 2.09 -10.06
CA ALA A 26 -6.00 2.82 -9.19
C ALA A 26 -6.12 2.35 -7.74
N LEU A 27 -7.34 2.19 -7.23
CA LEU A 27 -7.57 1.68 -5.88
C LEU A 27 -7.12 0.22 -5.76
N ALA A 28 -7.45 -0.62 -6.75
CA ALA A 28 -7.01 -2.01 -6.78
C ALA A 28 -5.48 -2.12 -6.78
N ALA A 29 -4.80 -1.34 -7.60
CA ALA A 29 -3.34 -1.31 -7.65
C ALA A 29 -2.73 -0.91 -6.30
N LEU A 30 -3.29 0.12 -5.66
CA LEU A 30 -2.82 0.56 -4.35
C LEU A 30 -2.95 -0.55 -3.29
N LEU A 31 -4.10 -1.22 -3.22
CA LEU A 31 -4.33 -2.29 -2.26
C LEU A 31 -3.42 -3.49 -2.52
N ILE A 32 -3.22 -3.87 -3.78
CA ILE A 32 -2.31 -4.95 -4.15
C ILE A 32 -0.88 -4.60 -3.75
N CYS A 33 -0.41 -3.40 -4.06
CA CYS A 33 0.94 -2.95 -3.69
C CYS A 33 1.12 -2.92 -2.17
N MET A 34 0.14 -2.45 -1.42
CA MET A 34 0.18 -2.46 0.04
C MET A 34 0.27 -3.88 0.60
N GLY A 35 -0.52 -4.81 0.04
CA GLY A 35 -0.50 -6.20 0.46
C GLY A 35 0.84 -6.87 0.16
N VAL A 36 1.39 -6.66 -1.03
CA VAL A 36 2.68 -7.21 -1.44
C VAL A 36 3.82 -6.61 -0.61
N ASP A 37 3.80 -5.30 -0.36
CA ASP A 37 4.81 -4.65 0.49
C ASP A 37 4.81 -5.24 1.90
N TYR A 38 3.64 -5.38 2.50
CA TYR A 38 3.51 -5.96 3.83
C TYR A 38 3.95 -7.42 3.87
N ALA A 39 3.54 -8.22 2.88
CA ALA A 39 3.91 -9.63 2.79
C ALA A 39 5.43 -9.79 2.58
N SER A 40 6.01 -9.05 1.65
CA SER A 40 7.45 -9.12 1.36
C SER A 40 8.30 -8.65 2.55
N GLY A 41 7.89 -7.58 3.22
CA GLY A 41 8.55 -7.10 4.44
C GLY A 41 8.48 -8.12 5.58
N SER A 42 7.35 -8.77 5.75
CA SER A 42 7.18 -9.84 6.75
C SER A 42 8.07 -11.04 6.45
N ILE A 43 8.18 -11.44 5.18
CA ILE A 43 9.05 -12.54 4.76
C ILE A 43 10.52 -12.20 5.02
N VAL A 44 10.95 -10.98 4.69
CA VAL A 44 12.31 -10.50 4.96
C VAL A 44 12.65 -10.60 6.44
N ALA A 45 11.71 -10.23 7.31
CA ALA A 45 11.90 -10.28 8.75
C ALA A 45 11.85 -11.72 9.31
N LEU A 46 10.86 -12.53 8.86
CA LEU A 46 10.61 -13.88 9.42
C LEU A 46 11.60 -14.92 8.88
N VAL A 47 11.92 -14.88 7.59
CA VAL A 47 12.73 -15.91 6.93
C VAL A 47 14.19 -15.50 6.84
N PHE A 48 14.45 -14.28 6.38
CA PHE A 48 15.81 -13.79 6.12
C PHE A 48 16.44 -13.05 7.29
N HIS A 49 15.65 -12.60 8.26
CA HIS A 49 16.11 -11.80 9.42
C HIS A 49 16.92 -10.56 9.00
N LYS A 50 16.55 -9.93 7.89
CA LYS A 50 17.25 -8.77 7.30
C LYS A 50 16.40 -7.50 7.26
N SER A 51 15.33 -7.43 8.07
CA SER A 51 14.50 -6.22 8.11
C SER A 51 15.30 -5.01 8.59
N THR A 52 15.22 -3.91 7.85
CA THR A 52 15.80 -2.63 8.26
C THR A 52 14.94 -1.89 9.28
N LYS A 53 13.72 -2.36 9.52
CA LYS A 53 12.73 -1.73 10.41
C LYS A 53 12.87 -2.19 11.86
N THR A 54 13.66 -3.24 12.15
CA THR A 54 13.90 -3.76 13.48
C THR A 54 15.40 -3.79 13.77
N GLU A 55 15.76 -3.69 15.04
CA GLU A 55 17.18 -3.65 15.46
C GLU A 55 17.91 -4.98 15.16
N THR A 56 17.19 -6.10 15.31
CA THR A 56 17.76 -7.45 15.12
C THR A 56 17.61 -7.97 13.69
N GLY A 57 16.86 -7.26 12.83
CA GLY A 57 16.48 -7.74 11.51
C GLY A 57 15.36 -8.77 11.52
N ALA A 58 15.00 -9.31 12.68
CA ALA A 58 13.96 -10.31 12.84
C ALA A 58 12.56 -9.67 12.94
N TYR A 59 11.53 -10.48 12.76
CA TYR A 59 10.14 -10.02 12.89
C TYR A 59 9.84 -9.54 14.31
N ASN A 60 9.17 -8.41 14.37
CA ASN A 60 8.65 -7.86 15.62
C ASN A 60 7.19 -7.44 15.38
N SER A 61 6.27 -8.01 16.18
CA SER A 61 4.83 -7.76 16.01
C SER A 61 4.45 -6.29 16.18
N ALA A 62 5.16 -5.54 17.03
CA ALA A 62 4.91 -4.11 17.21
C ALA A 62 5.20 -3.31 15.93
N TYR A 63 6.29 -3.62 15.24
CA TYR A 63 6.62 -2.98 13.95
C TYR A 63 5.67 -3.42 12.84
N GLY A 64 5.27 -4.70 12.83
CA GLY A 64 4.26 -5.20 11.91
C GLY A 64 2.94 -4.46 12.07
N LEU A 65 2.50 -4.25 13.30
CA LEU A 65 1.28 -3.51 13.62
C LEU A 65 1.40 -2.03 13.23
N LYS A 66 2.55 -1.39 13.48
CA LYS A 66 2.81 -0.01 13.02
C LYS A 66 2.72 0.12 11.51
N GLY A 67 3.25 -0.86 10.78
CA GLY A 67 3.15 -0.90 9.31
C GLY A 67 1.70 -0.96 8.84
N LEU A 68 0.87 -1.78 9.47
CA LEU A 68 -0.56 -1.85 9.16
C LEU A 68 -1.28 -0.54 9.44
N PHE A 69 -1.02 0.08 10.59
CA PHE A 69 -1.62 1.37 10.92
C PHE A 69 -1.19 2.48 9.97
N LYS A 70 0.07 2.49 9.56
CA LYS A 70 0.56 3.44 8.55
C LYS A 70 -0.20 3.29 7.23
N LYS A 71 -0.39 2.06 6.76
CA LYS A 71 -1.16 1.79 5.55
C LYS A 71 -2.63 2.20 5.70
N PHE A 72 -3.20 1.97 6.86
CA PHE A 72 -4.56 2.41 7.17
C PHE A 72 -4.70 3.94 7.10
N LEU A 73 -3.72 4.67 7.65
CA LEU A 73 -3.69 6.14 7.55
C LEU A 73 -3.57 6.61 6.11
N MET A 74 -2.79 5.92 5.28
CA MET A 74 -2.69 6.21 3.84
C MET A 74 -4.05 6.04 3.16
N LEU A 75 -4.79 4.99 3.49
CA LEU A 75 -6.14 4.77 2.96
C LEU A 75 -7.11 5.87 3.43
N LEU A 76 -7.04 6.28 4.69
CA LEU A 76 -7.85 7.39 5.19
C LEU A 76 -7.56 8.70 4.44
N PHE A 77 -6.31 8.95 4.13
CA PHE A 77 -5.94 10.13 3.32
C PHE A 77 -6.48 10.03 1.88
N GLY A 78 -6.53 8.83 1.32
CA GLY A 78 -7.18 8.60 0.04
C GLY A 78 -8.67 8.99 0.06
N MET A 79 -9.37 8.69 1.14
CA MET A 79 -10.76 9.12 1.32
C MET A 79 -10.87 10.65 1.39
N VAL A 80 -9.94 11.32 2.07
CA VAL A 80 -9.88 12.79 2.12
C VAL A 80 -9.66 13.36 0.73
N ALA A 81 -8.80 12.74 -0.07
CA ALA A 81 -8.56 13.17 -1.45
C ALA A 81 -9.82 13.13 -2.30
N VAL A 82 -10.69 12.12 -2.13
CA VAL A 82 -12.01 12.05 -2.78
C VAL A 82 -12.87 13.25 -2.40
N GLN A 83 -12.89 13.60 -1.12
CA GLN A 83 -13.67 14.76 -0.66
C GLN A 83 -13.13 16.06 -1.24
N MET A 84 -11.81 16.19 -1.35
CA MET A 84 -11.19 17.36 -1.99
C MET A 84 -11.60 17.47 -3.46
N ASP A 85 -11.60 16.36 -4.20
CA ASP A 85 -12.06 16.35 -5.59
C ASP A 85 -13.52 16.81 -5.70
N GLN A 86 -14.39 16.35 -4.81
CA GLN A 86 -15.79 16.74 -4.79
C GLN A 86 -15.96 18.23 -4.50
N LEU A 87 -15.21 18.77 -3.54
CA LEU A 87 -15.26 20.18 -3.18
C LEU A 87 -14.71 21.10 -4.28
N LEU A 88 -13.66 20.67 -4.97
CA LEU A 88 -13.00 21.45 -6.03
C LEU A 88 -13.61 21.23 -7.41
N GLY A 89 -14.50 20.26 -7.55
CA GLY A 89 -15.05 19.87 -8.86
C GLY A 89 -14.01 19.23 -9.77
N THR A 90 -13.02 18.54 -9.22
CA THR A 90 -11.93 17.90 -9.95
C THR A 90 -12.01 16.38 -9.83
N ALA A 91 -11.16 15.68 -10.59
CA ALA A 91 -11.08 14.21 -10.56
C ALA A 91 -9.63 13.70 -10.44
N TYR A 92 -8.68 14.58 -10.22
CA TYR A 92 -7.26 14.21 -10.25
C TYR A 92 -6.58 14.10 -8.88
N VAL A 93 -7.14 14.67 -7.82
CA VAL A 93 -6.49 14.67 -6.50
C VAL A 93 -6.41 13.23 -5.95
N ARG A 94 -7.52 12.50 -6.01
CA ARG A 94 -7.57 11.10 -5.60
C ARG A 94 -6.59 10.25 -6.40
N ASP A 95 -6.58 10.40 -7.72
CA ASP A 95 -5.70 9.61 -8.59
C ASP A 95 -4.24 9.93 -8.32
N ALA A 96 -3.89 11.21 -8.14
CA ALA A 96 -2.54 11.62 -7.79
C ALA A 96 -2.08 11.01 -6.45
N VAL A 97 -2.95 11.01 -5.44
CA VAL A 97 -2.66 10.40 -4.13
C VAL A 97 -2.46 8.89 -4.26
N CYS A 98 -3.35 8.20 -4.99
CA CYS A 98 -3.24 6.75 -5.20
C CYS A 98 -1.95 6.39 -5.95
N ILE A 99 -1.62 7.11 -7.01
CA ILE A 99 -0.40 6.88 -7.80
C ILE A 99 0.84 7.15 -6.95
N GLY A 100 0.85 8.25 -6.19
CA GLY A 100 1.97 8.59 -5.31
C GLY A 100 2.22 7.52 -4.24
N PHE A 101 1.15 7.04 -3.60
CA PHE A 101 1.25 5.96 -2.62
C PHE A 101 1.65 4.64 -3.27
N CYS A 102 1.13 4.31 -4.46
CA CYS A 102 1.56 3.12 -5.21
C CYS A 102 3.06 3.17 -5.50
N ALA A 103 3.58 4.29 -5.97
CA ALA A 103 5.01 4.46 -6.24
C ALA A 103 5.85 4.23 -4.98
N ASN A 104 5.41 4.78 -3.86
CA ASN A 104 6.07 4.59 -2.56
C ASN A 104 6.06 3.13 -2.13
N GLU A 105 4.92 2.44 -2.27
CA GLU A 105 4.80 1.02 -1.94
C GLU A 105 5.68 0.14 -2.85
N VAL A 106 5.73 0.43 -4.15
CA VAL A 106 6.58 -0.30 -5.09
C VAL A 106 8.06 -0.15 -4.75
N LEU A 107 8.50 1.04 -4.35
CA LEU A 107 9.87 1.25 -3.88
C LEU A 107 10.20 0.40 -2.66
N SER A 108 9.29 0.36 -1.70
CA SER A 108 9.42 -0.48 -0.51
C SER A 108 9.48 -1.96 -0.87
N ILE A 109 8.66 -2.42 -1.82
CA ILE A 109 8.68 -3.80 -2.32
C ILE A 109 10.05 -4.12 -2.94
N ILE A 110 10.58 -3.24 -3.77
CA ILE A 110 11.89 -3.43 -4.40
C ILE A 110 13.00 -3.51 -3.35
N GLU A 111 12.94 -2.66 -2.34
CA GLU A 111 13.88 -2.73 -1.21
C GLU A 111 13.78 -4.09 -0.49
N ASN A 112 12.57 -4.56 -0.21
CA ASN A 112 12.35 -5.86 0.42
C ASN A 112 12.90 -7.00 -0.44
N LEU A 113 12.66 -6.98 -1.74
CA LEU A 113 13.18 -7.99 -2.67
C LEU A 113 14.72 -7.97 -2.72
N GLY A 114 15.32 -6.78 -2.70
CA GLY A 114 16.77 -6.62 -2.63
C GLY A 114 17.35 -7.20 -1.36
N LEU A 115 16.70 -6.98 -0.21
CA LEU A 115 17.10 -7.55 1.07
C LEU A 115 17.00 -9.08 1.09
N ALA A 116 16.05 -9.64 0.35
CA ALA A 116 15.91 -11.09 0.16
C ALA A 116 16.93 -11.69 -0.82
N GLY A 117 17.75 -10.85 -1.45
CA GLY A 117 18.78 -11.31 -2.41
C GLY A 117 18.28 -11.45 -3.84
N ILE A 118 17.09 -10.93 -4.16
CA ILE A 118 16.56 -10.96 -5.52
C ILE A 118 17.13 -9.76 -6.30
N PRO A 119 17.86 -9.99 -7.42
CA PRO A 119 18.40 -8.88 -8.20
C PRO A 119 17.29 -8.15 -8.96
N MET A 120 17.26 -6.83 -8.87
CA MET A 120 16.33 -5.99 -9.61
C MET A 120 17.02 -5.45 -10.88
N PRO A 121 16.34 -5.45 -12.04
CA PRO A 121 16.88 -4.82 -13.23
C PRO A 121 17.14 -3.34 -12.99
N GLU A 122 18.31 -2.87 -13.43
CA GLU A 122 18.73 -1.49 -13.23
C GLU A 122 17.74 -0.47 -13.82
N ALA A 123 17.13 -0.82 -14.95
CA ALA A 123 16.14 0.02 -15.60
C ALA A 123 14.91 0.26 -14.71
N VAL A 124 14.47 -0.76 -13.96
CA VAL A 124 13.33 -0.64 -13.02
C VAL A 124 13.70 0.28 -11.86
N VAL A 125 14.88 0.09 -11.26
CA VAL A 125 15.37 0.91 -10.15
C VAL A 125 15.48 2.37 -10.58
N LYS A 126 16.08 2.64 -11.74
CA LYS A 126 16.21 4.00 -12.29
C LYS A 126 14.87 4.67 -12.56
N ALA A 127 13.91 3.93 -13.12
CA ALA A 127 12.58 4.45 -13.40
C ALA A 127 11.87 4.90 -12.11
N LEU A 128 12.02 4.12 -11.04
CA LEU A 128 11.41 4.43 -9.74
C LEU A 128 12.12 5.57 -9.02
N GLU A 129 13.43 5.65 -9.11
CA GLU A 129 14.19 6.78 -8.57
C GLU A 129 13.77 8.10 -9.22
N GLN A 130 13.49 8.09 -10.52
CA GLN A 130 12.98 9.28 -11.23
C GLN A 130 11.61 9.72 -10.71
N LEU A 131 10.74 8.77 -10.34
CA LEU A 131 9.44 9.08 -9.77
C LEU A 131 9.54 9.72 -8.38
N GLN A 132 10.55 9.37 -7.61
CA GLN A 132 10.80 9.96 -6.29
C GLN A 132 11.33 11.39 -6.36
N LYS A 133 12.08 11.73 -7.40
CA LYS A 133 12.71 13.07 -7.55
C LYS A 133 11.74 14.16 -8.02
N LYS A 134 10.56 13.78 -8.42
CA LYS A 134 9.49 14.71 -8.81
C LYS A 134 8.51 14.92 -7.67
#